data_06650a2c18543ad2ad79fb338abfab24
#
_entry.id   06650a2c18543ad2ad79fb338abfab24
#
_cell.length_a   1.000
_cell.length_b   1.000
_cell.length_c   1.000
_cell.angle_alpha   90.00
_cell.angle_beta   90.00
_cell.angle_gamma   90.00
#
_symmetry.space_group_name_H-M   'P 1'
#
loop_
_entity.id
_entity.type
_entity.pdbx_description
1 polymer ?
#
loop_
_entity_poly.entity_id
_entity_poly.type
_entity_poly.pdbx_seq_one_letter_code
_entity_poly.pdbx_strand_id
1 'polypeptide(L)'
;MRKGTAVPEFDPITGRYVHVEIAGVRNRVYFEEAGEGRPLVCLHTAGADSRQFRHLLCDAEVTGRWRILAFDMPYHGRSLPPEGWWEEEYLLTREAYAGTVMAFVRTLDLDEPVVLGCSMGGAVVLELARRHASEIGAVIGLEAASKIEGRFLDWAIMPGVAGSEMAASYTYDLMAPQSPEPARKETWWVYSQGSPGVYRGDTYFYSVDWDLRGREEEIDTSRCPVYLLTGEYDYACTPQRTAETAKATPGAKSATMAGIGHFPMAENYPRFREYLLPILRELE
;
A
#
# COMPACT_ATOMS: atom_id res chain seq x y z
N MET A 1 48.59 -1.86 14.26
CA MET A 1 47.89 -1.58 12.99
C MET A 1 46.45 -1.19 13.33
N ARG A 2 46.06 0.08 13.13
CA ARG A 2 44.63 0.47 13.25
C ARG A 2 43.89 -0.20 12.10
N LYS A 3 42.90 -1.07 12.42
CA LYS A 3 41.96 -1.58 11.42
C LYS A 3 41.33 -0.36 10.73
N GLY A 4 41.47 -0.27 9.41
CA GLY A 4 40.83 0.79 8.65
C GLY A 4 39.33 0.79 9.02
N THR A 5 38.84 1.94 9.50
CA THR A 5 37.42 2.12 9.75
C THR A 5 36.73 2.08 8.39
N ALA A 6 35.87 1.11 8.16
CA ALA A 6 34.99 1.10 6.99
C ALA A 6 34.24 2.45 6.94
N VAL A 7 34.15 3.03 5.76
CA VAL A 7 33.34 4.23 5.55
C VAL A 7 31.90 3.83 5.79
N PRO A 8 31.10 4.56 6.62
CA PRO A 8 29.70 4.24 6.80
C PRO A 8 28.96 4.30 5.47
N GLU A 9 28.16 3.30 5.20
CA GLU A 9 27.23 3.27 4.08
C GLU A 9 25.83 3.63 4.59
N PHE A 10 25.10 4.50 3.86
CA PHE A 10 23.78 4.94 4.21
C PHE A 10 22.81 4.61 3.09
N ASP A 11 21.61 4.14 3.46
CA ASP A 11 20.50 4.04 2.52
C ASP A 11 20.03 5.45 2.11
N PRO A 12 19.49 5.63 0.90
CA PRO A 12 19.00 6.93 0.42
C PRO A 12 17.71 7.40 1.14
N ILE A 13 17.16 6.57 2.00
CA ILE A 13 15.86 6.78 2.66
C ILE A 13 15.95 7.86 3.74
N THR A 14 15.05 8.83 3.71
CA THR A 14 14.89 9.83 4.76
C THR A 14 13.52 9.69 5.40
N GLY A 15 13.49 9.42 6.71
CA GLY A 15 12.24 9.36 7.49
C GLY A 15 11.88 10.71 8.10
N ARG A 16 10.60 11.10 8.02
CA ARG A 16 10.09 12.38 8.52
C ARG A 16 8.73 12.23 9.16
N TYR A 17 8.35 13.23 9.96
CA TYR A 17 6.99 13.40 10.45
C TYR A 17 6.38 14.66 9.86
N VAL A 18 5.12 14.56 9.43
CA VAL A 18 4.31 15.69 9.00
C VAL A 18 3.02 15.72 9.82
N HIS A 19 2.51 16.91 10.10
CA HIS A 19 1.20 17.07 10.70
C HIS A 19 0.16 17.25 9.61
N VAL A 20 -0.78 16.31 9.54
CA VAL A 20 -1.86 16.29 8.54
C VAL A 20 -3.19 16.46 9.26
N GLU A 21 -4.04 17.33 8.73
CA GLU A 21 -5.41 17.49 9.22
C GLU A 21 -6.32 16.52 8.48
N ILE A 22 -6.88 15.55 9.21
CA ILE A 22 -7.75 14.51 8.66
C ILE A 22 -9.12 14.66 9.35
N ALA A 23 -10.16 14.97 8.59
CA ALA A 23 -11.51 15.19 9.10
C ALA A 23 -11.59 16.16 10.31
N GLY A 24 -10.78 17.23 10.30
CA GLY A 24 -10.71 18.22 11.38
C GLY A 24 -9.86 17.80 12.59
N VAL A 25 -9.21 16.64 12.53
CA VAL A 25 -8.31 16.15 13.57
C VAL A 25 -6.86 16.21 13.10
N ARG A 26 -5.98 16.82 13.90
CA ARG A 26 -4.55 16.91 13.61
C ARG A 26 -3.87 15.59 13.94
N ASN A 27 -3.32 14.94 12.92
CA ASN A 27 -2.59 13.68 13.02
C ASN A 27 -1.09 13.91 12.79
N ARG A 28 -0.25 13.19 13.52
CA ARG A 28 1.19 13.15 13.30
C ARG A 28 1.54 11.90 12.48
N VAL A 29 1.73 12.10 11.18
CA VAL A 29 1.98 11.05 10.20
C VAL A 29 3.47 10.92 9.93
N TYR A 30 3.99 9.69 10.00
CA TYR A 30 5.34 9.35 9.58
C TYR A 30 5.35 8.95 8.12
N PHE A 31 6.40 9.32 7.40
CA PHE A 31 6.65 8.84 6.04
C PHE A 31 8.15 8.70 5.79
N GLU A 32 8.48 7.84 4.86
CA GLU A 32 9.82 7.68 4.31
C GLU A 32 9.83 8.19 2.87
N GLU A 33 10.89 8.91 2.50
CA GLU A 33 11.06 9.41 1.15
C GLU A 33 12.47 9.15 0.61
N ALA A 34 12.56 8.97 -0.72
CA ALA A 34 13.80 8.89 -1.46
C ALA A 34 13.60 9.36 -2.89
N GLY A 35 14.66 9.88 -3.50
CA GLY A 35 14.66 10.33 -4.89
C GLY A 35 14.09 11.72 -5.10
N GLU A 36 14.06 12.13 -6.37
CA GLU A 36 13.59 13.42 -6.84
C GLU A 36 12.76 13.24 -8.12
N GLY A 37 11.96 14.23 -8.50
CA GLY A 37 11.12 14.20 -9.68
C GLY A 37 9.64 14.05 -9.38
N ARG A 38 8.88 13.39 -10.28
CA ARG A 38 7.43 13.23 -10.14
C ARG A 38 7.10 12.42 -8.87
N PRO A 39 6.11 12.86 -8.06
CA PRO A 39 5.75 12.14 -6.85
C PRO A 39 5.13 10.76 -7.13
N LEU A 40 5.62 9.73 -6.41
CA LEU A 40 5.05 8.38 -6.33
C LEU A 40 4.68 8.11 -4.87
N VAL A 41 3.41 8.19 -4.54
CA VAL A 41 2.90 7.92 -3.19
C VAL A 41 2.58 6.44 -3.06
N CYS A 42 3.14 5.80 -2.04
CA CYS A 42 3.02 4.36 -1.80
C CYS A 42 2.15 4.08 -0.57
N LEU A 43 1.14 3.22 -0.73
CA LEU A 43 0.17 2.83 0.29
C LEU A 43 0.36 1.37 0.69
N HIS A 44 0.68 1.14 1.97
CA HIS A 44 0.92 -0.19 2.53
C HIS A 44 -0.34 -1.06 2.64
N THR A 45 -0.15 -2.33 2.94
CA THR A 45 -1.21 -3.31 3.15
C THR A 45 -1.78 -3.27 4.58
N ALA A 46 -2.91 -3.92 4.82
CA ALA A 46 -3.55 -4.00 6.12
C ALA A 46 -2.59 -4.47 7.23
N GLY A 47 -2.52 -3.73 8.35
CA GLY A 47 -1.71 -4.05 9.53
C GLY A 47 -0.19 -3.95 9.35
N ALA A 48 0.27 -3.49 8.19
CA ALA A 48 1.70 -3.25 7.90
C ALA A 48 2.04 -1.75 7.93
N ASP A 49 3.14 -1.34 7.33
CA ASP A 49 3.60 0.05 7.28
C ASP A 49 4.52 0.33 6.08
N SER A 50 5.07 1.54 5.99
CA SER A 50 5.93 2.03 4.91
C SER A 50 7.14 1.15 4.63
N ARG A 51 7.63 0.38 5.60
CA ARG A 51 8.78 -0.53 5.44
C ARG A 51 8.60 -1.57 4.33
N GLN A 52 7.36 -1.85 3.91
CA GLN A 52 7.09 -2.73 2.77
C GLN A 52 7.65 -2.19 1.45
N PHE A 53 7.89 -0.88 1.34
CA PHE A 53 8.41 -0.22 0.14
C PHE A 53 9.91 0.08 0.18
N ARG A 54 10.63 -0.40 1.19
CA ARG A 54 12.07 -0.08 1.36
C ARG A 54 12.92 -0.46 0.15
N HIS A 55 12.61 -1.57 -0.54
CA HIS A 55 13.34 -1.98 -1.73
C HIS A 55 13.10 -1.02 -2.90
N LEU A 56 11.88 -0.50 -3.05
CA LEU A 56 11.55 0.51 -4.02
C LEU A 56 12.24 1.84 -3.71
N LEU A 57 12.25 2.26 -2.44
CA LEU A 57 12.94 3.47 -1.96
C LEU A 57 14.47 3.39 -2.14
N CYS A 58 15.05 2.19 -2.22
CA CYS A 58 16.47 1.97 -2.48
C CYS A 58 16.81 1.69 -3.96
N ASP A 59 15.82 1.64 -4.86
CA ASP A 59 16.06 1.39 -6.29
C ASP A 59 16.56 2.67 -6.98
N ALA A 60 17.86 2.70 -7.30
CA ALA A 60 18.51 3.87 -7.92
C ALA A 60 17.95 4.25 -9.30
N GLU A 61 17.40 3.29 -10.07
CA GLU A 61 16.75 3.58 -11.35
C GLU A 61 15.42 4.32 -11.15
N VAL A 62 14.66 3.93 -10.12
CA VAL A 62 13.39 4.55 -9.80
C VAL A 62 13.60 5.90 -9.11
N THR A 63 14.43 5.95 -8.07
CA THR A 63 14.71 7.19 -7.30
C THR A 63 15.46 8.26 -8.11
N GLY A 64 16.10 7.87 -9.21
CA GLY A 64 16.71 8.81 -10.15
C GLY A 64 15.70 9.64 -10.98
N ARG A 65 14.40 9.28 -10.95
CA ARG A 65 13.34 9.93 -11.77
C ARG A 65 12.06 10.21 -10.98
N TRP A 66 11.85 9.48 -9.88
CA TRP A 66 10.65 9.54 -9.05
C TRP A 66 11.00 9.94 -7.63
N ARG A 67 10.25 10.88 -7.07
CA ARG A 67 10.25 11.13 -5.64
C ARG A 67 9.25 10.17 -4.99
N ILE A 68 9.75 9.12 -4.37
CA ILE A 68 8.94 8.09 -3.73
C ILE A 68 8.61 8.54 -2.31
N LEU A 69 7.33 8.46 -1.92
CA LEU A 69 6.86 8.76 -0.57
C LEU A 69 6.02 7.57 -0.08
N ALA A 70 6.51 6.85 0.90
CA ALA A 70 5.78 5.77 1.56
C ALA A 70 5.41 6.23 2.97
N PHE A 71 4.13 6.40 3.28
CA PHE A 71 3.70 6.88 4.60
C PHE A 71 2.96 5.79 5.39
N ASP A 72 3.11 5.88 6.70
CA ASP A 72 2.35 5.06 7.64
C ASP A 72 0.98 5.72 7.87
N MET A 73 -0.09 5.01 7.59
CA MET A 73 -1.45 5.47 7.95
C MET A 73 -1.51 5.75 9.47
N PRO A 74 -2.39 6.64 9.96
CA PRO A 74 -2.68 6.72 11.40
C PRO A 74 -2.93 5.32 11.99
N TYR A 75 -2.46 5.06 13.20
CA TYR A 75 -2.42 3.75 13.89
C TYR A 75 -1.32 2.78 13.42
N HIS A 76 -0.60 3.06 12.31
CA HIS A 76 0.37 2.14 11.73
C HIS A 76 1.81 2.60 11.96
N GLY A 77 2.72 1.65 12.04
CA GLY A 77 4.15 1.87 12.06
C GLY A 77 4.59 2.91 13.09
N ARG A 78 5.09 4.04 12.61
CA ARG A 78 5.54 5.18 13.42
C ARG A 78 4.52 6.33 13.49
N SER A 79 3.40 6.25 12.76
CA SER A 79 2.30 7.18 12.89
C SER A 79 1.49 6.90 14.13
N LEU A 80 1.24 7.95 14.93
CA LEU A 80 0.41 7.81 16.12
C LEU A 80 -1.06 7.78 15.74
N PRO A 81 -1.90 7.06 16.50
CA PRO A 81 -3.33 7.21 16.43
C PRO A 81 -3.74 8.62 16.93
N PRO A 82 -4.93 9.13 16.57
CA PRO A 82 -5.43 10.38 17.10
C PRO A 82 -5.65 10.33 18.62
N GLU A 83 -5.75 11.49 19.26
CA GLU A 83 -6.08 11.58 20.69
C GLU A 83 -7.43 10.91 20.98
N GLY A 84 -7.52 10.17 22.08
CA GLY A 84 -8.75 9.45 22.47
C GLY A 84 -8.97 8.11 21.74
N TRP A 85 -8.04 7.67 20.92
CA TRP A 85 -8.16 6.45 20.12
C TRP A 85 -8.54 5.18 20.90
N TRP A 86 -8.27 5.13 22.19
CA TRP A 86 -8.56 3.98 23.06
C TRP A 86 -10.02 3.93 23.54
N GLU A 87 -10.82 4.95 23.24
CA GLU A 87 -12.24 5.05 23.62
C GLU A 87 -13.15 4.37 22.58
N GLU A 88 -12.66 4.18 21.37
CA GLU A 88 -13.42 3.61 20.26
C GLU A 88 -12.65 2.50 19.55
N GLU A 89 -13.40 1.57 18.95
CA GLU A 89 -12.79 0.55 18.10
C GLU A 89 -12.33 1.18 16.77
N TYR A 90 -11.07 0.89 16.38
CA TYR A 90 -10.59 1.30 15.07
C TYR A 90 -11.24 0.47 13.95
N LEU A 91 -12.00 1.13 13.09
CA LEU A 91 -12.56 0.57 11.86
C LEU A 91 -12.30 1.54 10.71
N LEU A 92 -11.44 1.16 9.79
CA LEU A 92 -11.13 1.96 8.62
C LEU A 92 -12.30 1.93 7.64
N THR A 93 -12.76 3.09 7.19
CA THR A 93 -13.78 3.21 6.14
C THR A 93 -13.16 3.73 4.85
N ARG A 94 -13.81 3.48 3.72
CA ARG A 94 -13.44 4.00 2.41
C ARG A 94 -13.27 5.52 2.43
N GLU A 95 -14.20 6.23 3.05
CA GLU A 95 -14.17 7.70 3.17
C GLU A 95 -12.97 8.17 4.00
N ALA A 96 -12.71 7.53 5.14
CA ALA A 96 -11.58 7.86 6.01
C ALA A 96 -10.24 7.58 5.32
N TYR A 97 -10.13 6.45 4.60
CA TYR A 97 -8.89 6.10 3.93
C TYR A 97 -8.58 7.05 2.77
N ALA A 98 -9.53 7.23 1.84
CA ALA A 98 -9.35 8.15 0.73
C ALA A 98 -9.10 9.59 1.22
N GLY A 99 -9.83 10.04 2.25
CA GLY A 99 -9.64 11.33 2.90
C GLY A 99 -8.23 11.50 3.48
N THR A 100 -7.68 10.47 4.13
CA THR A 100 -6.32 10.49 4.69
C THR A 100 -5.27 10.60 3.58
N VAL A 101 -5.39 9.82 2.51
CA VAL A 101 -4.45 9.90 1.38
C VAL A 101 -4.48 11.29 0.75
N MET A 102 -5.66 11.84 0.49
CA MET A 102 -5.79 13.18 -0.10
C MET A 102 -5.32 14.29 0.83
N ALA A 103 -5.53 14.16 2.13
CA ALA A 103 -5.01 15.11 3.11
C ALA A 103 -3.46 15.09 3.12
N PHE A 104 -2.83 13.92 3.03
CA PHE A 104 -1.38 13.80 2.90
C PHE A 104 -0.86 14.44 1.61
N VAL A 105 -1.46 14.11 0.46
CA VAL A 105 -1.13 14.67 -0.86
C VAL A 105 -1.18 16.20 -0.85
N ARG A 106 -2.26 16.77 -0.35
CA ARG A 106 -2.45 18.23 -0.28
C ARG A 106 -1.53 18.91 0.73
N THR A 107 -1.27 18.27 1.89
CA THR A 107 -0.38 18.84 2.92
C THR A 107 1.07 18.96 2.42
N LEU A 108 1.52 18.04 1.58
CA LEU A 108 2.86 18.06 0.99
C LEU A 108 2.91 18.77 -0.38
N ASP A 109 1.80 19.35 -0.82
CA ASP A 109 1.67 20.06 -2.11
C ASP A 109 2.20 19.21 -3.29
N LEU A 110 1.75 17.94 -3.35
CA LEU A 110 2.18 17.00 -4.38
C LEU A 110 1.36 17.23 -5.66
N ASP A 111 2.04 17.64 -6.73
CA ASP A 111 1.41 17.92 -8.01
C ASP A 111 1.16 16.63 -8.81
N GLU A 112 -0.08 16.32 -9.09
CA GLU A 112 -0.55 15.15 -9.85
C GLU A 112 0.24 13.86 -9.56
N PRO A 113 0.34 13.44 -8.26
CA PRO A 113 1.13 12.27 -7.90
C PRO A 113 0.58 11.00 -8.55
N VAL A 114 1.47 10.06 -8.86
CA VAL A 114 1.08 8.68 -9.08
C VAL A 114 0.89 8.01 -7.72
N VAL A 115 -0.24 7.31 -7.53
CA VAL A 115 -0.49 6.59 -6.28
C VAL A 115 -0.43 5.09 -6.52
N LEU A 116 0.51 4.42 -5.88
CA LEU A 116 0.69 2.98 -5.88
C LEU A 116 0.26 2.40 -4.55
N GLY A 117 -0.66 1.46 -4.55
CA GLY A 117 -1.11 0.82 -3.32
C GLY A 117 -1.26 -0.69 -3.47
N CYS A 118 -1.06 -1.42 -2.37
CA CYS A 118 -1.19 -2.88 -2.36
C CYS A 118 -2.32 -3.32 -1.42
N SER A 119 -3.12 -4.32 -1.84
CA SER A 119 -4.20 -4.89 -1.05
C SER A 119 -5.24 -3.82 -0.66
N MET A 120 -5.40 -3.47 0.62
CA MET A 120 -6.26 -2.34 0.99
C MET A 120 -5.81 -1.03 0.31
N GLY A 121 -4.49 -0.79 0.19
CA GLY A 121 -3.94 0.32 -0.59
C GLY A 121 -4.29 0.21 -2.07
N GLY A 122 -4.30 -1.00 -2.62
CA GLY A 122 -4.73 -1.27 -3.99
C GLY A 122 -6.23 -1.02 -4.22
N ALA A 123 -7.06 -1.31 -3.22
CA ALA A 123 -8.49 -1.03 -3.31
C ALA A 123 -8.77 0.50 -3.27
N VAL A 124 -8.14 1.22 -2.34
CA VAL A 124 -8.41 2.67 -2.20
C VAL A 124 -7.93 3.48 -3.40
N VAL A 125 -6.89 3.04 -4.15
CA VAL A 125 -6.45 3.80 -5.32
C VAL A 125 -7.53 3.83 -6.43
N LEU A 126 -8.39 2.82 -6.51
CA LEU A 126 -9.56 2.85 -7.41
C LEU A 126 -10.59 3.92 -6.96
N GLU A 127 -10.79 4.09 -5.66
CA GLU A 127 -11.63 5.18 -5.14
C GLU A 127 -11.02 6.55 -5.41
N LEU A 128 -9.68 6.69 -5.31
CA LEU A 128 -8.98 7.91 -5.66
C LEU A 128 -9.13 8.24 -7.15
N ALA A 129 -8.94 7.27 -8.03
CA ALA A 129 -9.16 7.46 -9.48
C ALA A 129 -10.61 7.87 -9.79
N ARG A 130 -11.59 7.32 -9.07
CA ARG A 130 -13.00 7.64 -9.23
C ARG A 130 -13.37 9.04 -8.76
N ARG A 131 -12.84 9.50 -7.60
CA ARG A 131 -13.28 10.74 -6.94
C ARG A 131 -12.31 11.91 -7.09
N HIS A 132 -11.05 11.62 -7.31
CA HIS A 132 -9.96 12.60 -7.27
C HIS A 132 -9.11 12.62 -8.54
N ALA A 133 -9.67 12.19 -9.69
CA ALA A 133 -8.98 12.17 -10.97
C ALA A 133 -8.40 13.53 -11.41
N SER A 134 -8.83 14.64 -10.80
CA SER A 134 -8.29 15.98 -11.06
C SER A 134 -7.05 16.34 -10.25
N GLU A 135 -6.74 15.55 -9.23
CA GLU A 135 -5.63 15.80 -8.30
C GLU A 135 -4.60 14.65 -8.34
N ILE A 136 -4.96 13.50 -8.92
CA ILE A 136 -4.12 12.30 -9.01
C ILE A 136 -3.78 12.03 -10.47
N GLY A 137 -2.49 11.95 -10.80
CA GLY A 137 -2.02 11.80 -12.16
C GLY A 137 -2.17 10.39 -12.75
N ALA A 138 -2.12 9.34 -11.92
CA ALA A 138 -2.40 7.94 -12.28
C ALA A 138 -2.49 7.09 -11.01
N VAL A 139 -3.05 5.88 -11.13
CA VAL A 139 -3.07 4.90 -10.03
C VAL A 139 -2.52 3.54 -10.47
N ILE A 140 -1.80 2.90 -9.55
CA ILE A 140 -1.28 1.53 -9.71
C ILE A 140 -1.81 0.71 -8.54
N GLY A 141 -2.81 -0.13 -8.78
CA GLY A 141 -3.40 -1.03 -7.79
C GLY A 141 -2.72 -2.40 -7.85
N LEU A 142 -2.04 -2.76 -6.76
CA LEU A 142 -1.50 -4.10 -6.57
C LEU A 142 -2.51 -4.90 -5.74
N GLU A 143 -2.82 -6.12 -6.16
CA GLU A 143 -3.73 -7.01 -5.45
C GLU A 143 -5.09 -6.33 -5.18
N ALA A 144 -5.64 -5.69 -6.24
CA ALA A 144 -6.83 -4.86 -6.18
C ALA A 144 -7.97 -5.40 -7.05
N ALA A 145 -9.19 -5.31 -6.53
CA ALA A 145 -10.41 -5.64 -7.24
C ALA A 145 -11.59 -4.79 -6.76
N SER A 146 -12.68 -4.78 -7.52
CA SER A 146 -13.92 -4.06 -7.18
C SER A 146 -14.54 -4.51 -5.86
N LYS A 147 -14.32 -5.78 -5.46
CA LYS A 147 -14.76 -6.32 -4.17
C LYS A 147 -13.86 -7.46 -3.73
N ILE A 148 -13.51 -7.44 -2.46
CA ILE A 148 -12.79 -8.52 -1.78
C ILE A 148 -13.65 -8.97 -0.60
N GLU A 149 -13.82 -10.28 -0.43
CA GLU A 149 -14.67 -10.84 0.62
C GLU A 149 -13.90 -11.81 1.51
N GLY A 150 -14.40 -12.05 2.74
CA GLY A 150 -13.91 -13.09 3.64
C GLY A 150 -12.57 -12.75 4.36
N ARG A 151 -12.16 -11.46 4.41
CA ARG A 151 -10.90 -11.06 5.05
C ARG A 151 -11.09 -10.40 6.43
N PHE A 152 -12.30 -10.05 6.81
CA PHE A 152 -12.62 -9.47 8.11
C PHE A 152 -12.87 -10.59 9.14
N LEU A 153 -11.92 -10.79 10.04
CA LEU A 153 -11.84 -11.94 10.94
C LEU A 153 -11.76 -11.52 12.41
N ASP A 154 -12.58 -12.14 13.26
CA ASP A 154 -12.71 -11.78 14.66
C ASP A 154 -11.51 -12.16 15.52
N TRP A 155 -10.72 -13.16 15.13
CA TRP A 155 -9.54 -13.57 15.92
C TRP A 155 -8.54 -12.44 16.18
N ALA A 156 -8.51 -11.43 15.31
CA ALA A 156 -7.57 -10.31 15.44
C ALA A 156 -7.80 -9.43 16.69
N ILE A 157 -8.94 -9.56 17.37
CA ILE A 157 -9.27 -8.84 18.60
C ILE A 157 -9.65 -9.75 19.77
N MET A 158 -9.54 -11.08 19.62
CA MET A 158 -9.92 -12.01 20.67
C MET A 158 -9.00 -11.86 21.90
N PRO A 159 -9.54 -11.80 23.11
CA PRO A 159 -8.73 -11.79 24.33
C PRO A 159 -7.74 -12.96 24.39
N GLY A 160 -6.50 -12.69 24.71
CA GLY A 160 -5.44 -13.69 24.80
C GLY A 160 -4.82 -14.10 23.46
N VAL A 161 -5.24 -13.49 22.36
CA VAL A 161 -4.61 -13.67 21.04
C VAL A 161 -3.66 -12.51 20.77
N ALA A 162 -2.40 -12.83 20.42
CA ALA A 162 -1.44 -11.86 19.93
C ALA A 162 -1.76 -11.53 18.45
N GLY A 163 -2.60 -10.51 18.24
CA GLY A 163 -3.17 -10.20 16.93
C GLY A 163 -2.14 -9.97 15.83
N SER A 164 -1.02 -9.29 16.15
CA SER A 164 0.07 -9.07 15.20
C SER A 164 0.80 -10.37 14.81
N GLU A 165 1.05 -11.27 15.76
CA GLU A 165 1.66 -12.57 15.48
C GLU A 165 0.74 -13.45 14.64
N MET A 166 -0.55 -13.44 14.93
CA MET A 166 -1.55 -14.14 14.13
C MET A 166 -1.66 -13.56 12.72
N ALA A 167 -1.66 -12.22 12.58
CA ALA A 167 -1.64 -11.56 11.29
C ALA A 167 -0.38 -11.92 10.50
N ALA A 168 0.80 -11.92 11.14
CA ALA A 168 2.05 -12.31 10.51
C ALA A 168 2.03 -13.76 10.01
N SER A 169 1.51 -14.71 10.81
CA SER A 169 1.37 -16.10 10.41
C SER A 169 0.37 -16.26 9.26
N TYR A 170 -0.77 -15.59 9.36
CA TYR A 170 -1.84 -15.64 8.37
C TYR A 170 -1.44 -15.04 7.01
N THR A 171 -0.66 -13.96 7.03
CA THR A 171 -0.17 -13.30 5.81
C THR A 171 1.03 -14.02 5.20
N TYR A 172 1.78 -14.80 5.98
CA TYR A 172 2.92 -15.55 5.46
C TYR A 172 2.52 -16.52 4.33
N ASP A 173 1.38 -17.16 4.45
CA ASP A 173 0.86 -18.10 3.44
C ASP A 173 0.30 -17.41 2.19
N LEU A 174 0.14 -16.08 2.21
CA LEU A 174 -0.25 -15.30 1.02
C LEU A 174 0.92 -15.05 0.05
N MET A 175 2.14 -15.30 0.49
CA MET A 175 3.34 -15.12 -0.35
C MET A 175 3.56 -16.34 -1.26
N ALA A 176 4.08 -16.11 -2.46
CA ALA A 176 4.41 -17.20 -3.37
C ALA A 176 5.48 -18.12 -2.75
N PRO A 177 5.34 -19.45 -2.89
CA PRO A 177 6.29 -20.41 -2.29
C PRO A 177 7.70 -20.28 -2.85
N GLN A 178 7.87 -19.78 -4.08
CA GLN A 178 9.15 -19.53 -4.73
C GLN A 178 9.73 -18.14 -4.46
N SER A 179 9.03 -17.25 -3.77
CA SER A 179 9.60 -15.96 -3.34
C SER A 179 10.78 -16.20 -2.39
N PRO A 180 11.86 -15.40 -2.49
CA PRO A 180 13.06 -15.60 -1.69
C PRO A 180 12.75 -15.65 -0.20
N GLU A 181 13.23 -16.67 0.52
CA GLU A 181 12.94 -16.85 1.94
C GLU A 181 13.35 -15.63 2.80
N PRO A 182 14.47 -14.95 2.59
CA PRO A 182 14.81 -13.74 3.33
C PRO A 182 13.74 -12.65 3.19
N ALA A 183 13.20 -12.41 1.99
CA ALA A 183 12.17 -11.43 1.75
C ALA A 183 10.81 -11.82 2.38
N ARG A 184 10.48 -13.12 2.34
CA ARG A 184 9.29 -13.64 3.02
C ARG A 184 9.41 -13.46 4.54
N LYS A 185 10.58 -13.73 5.13
CA LYS A 185 10.85 -13.53 6.56
C LYS A 185 10.81 -12.06 6.96
N GLU A 186 11.30 -11.18 6.10
CA GLU A 186 11.21 -9.74 6.30
C GLU A 186 9.76 -9.26 6.30
N THR A 187 8.94 -9.68 5.33
CA THR A 187 7.52 -9.38 5.28
C THR A 187 6.81 -9.86 6.55
N TRP A 188 7.08 -11.09 6.98
CA TRP A 188 6.59 -11.63 8.25
C TRP A 188 7.01 -10.78 9.45
N TRP A 189 8.26 -10.32 9.50
CA TRP A 189 8.79 -9.46 10.57
C TRP A 189 8.05 -8.13 10.66
N VAL A 190 7.75 -7.48 9.53
CA VAL A 190 6.97 -6.24 9.51
C VAL A 190 5.58 -6.47 10.10
N TYR A 191 4.88 -7.51 9.67
CA TYR A 191 3.56 -7.84 10.18
C TYR A 191 3.53 -8.19 11.67
N SER A 192 4.56 -8.85 12.19
CA SER A 192 4.63 -9.21 13.63
C SER A 192 4.73 -8.00 14.55
N GLN A 193 4.99 -6.81 14.01
CA GLN A 193 5.09 -5.54 14.73
C GLN A 193 3.84 -4.65 14.58
N GLY A 194 2.78 -5.16 14.01
CA GLY A 194 1.52 -4.43 13.84
C GLY A 194 0.87 -4.04 15.17
N SER A 195 0.15 -2.93 15.17
CA SER A 195 -0.55 -2.44 16.37
C SER A 195 -1.78 -3.28 16.70
N PRO A 196 -2.16 -3.40 17.98
CA PRO A 196 -3.33 -4.18 18.40
C PRO A 196 -4.62 -3.70 17.71
N GLY A 197 -5.41 -4.64 17.18
CA GLY A 197 -6.69 -4.37 16.55
C GLY A 197 -6.63 -3.73 15.15
N VAL A 198 -5.46 -3.22 14.74
CA VAL A 198 -5.33 -2.46 13.48
C VAL A 198 -5.56 -3.34 12.26
N TYR A 199 -5.00 -4.54 12.21
CA TYR A 199 -5.24 -5.47 11.10
C TYR A 199 -6.73 -5.75 10.87
N ARG A 200 -7.51 -5.91 11.96
CA ARG A 200 -8.96 -6.10 11.87
C ARG A 200 -9.65 -4.84 11.35
N GLY A 201 -9.31 -3.68 11.88
CA GLY A 201 -9.89 -2.41 11.44
C GLY A 201 -9.66 -2.13 9.96
N ASP A 202 -8.47 -2.43 9.46
CA ASP A 202 -8.13 -2.32 8.03
C ASP A 202 -8.90 -3.31 7.16
N THR A 203 -9.00 -4.56 7.62
CA THR A 203 -9.74 -5.58 6.86
C THR A 203 -11.25 -5.35 6.89
N TYR A 204 -11.77 -4.52 7.82
CA TYR A 204 -13.12 -3.99 7.73
C TYR A 204 -13.30 -3.17 6.45
N PHE A 205 -12.43 -2.17 6.20
CA PHE A 205 -12.44 -1.45 4.93
C PHE A 205 -12.35 -2.44 3.76
N TYR A 206 -11.31 -3.26 3.75
CA TYR A 206 -10.97 -4.11 2.60
C TYR A 206 -12.05 -5.12 2.22
N SER A 207 -12.79 -5.66 3.21
CA SER A 207 -13.69 -6.79 2.99
C SER A 207 -15.18 -6.48 3.25
N VAL A 208 -15.48 -5.43 4.02
CA VAL A 208 -16.85 -5.06 4.38
C VAL A 208 -17.25 -3.75 3.69
N ASP A 209 -16.56 -2.66 3.97
CA ASP A 209 -16.92 -1.32 3.50
C ASP A 209 -16.61 -1.10 2.00
N TRP A 210 -15.52 -1.70 1.49
CA TRP A 210 -15.14 -1.58 0.08
C TRP A 210 -16.07 -2.36 -0.84
N ASP A 211 -16.73 -1.66 -1.75
CA ASP A 211 -17.49 -2.25 -2.85
C ASP A 211 -17.60 -1.23 -4.00
N LEU A 212 -16.98 -1.52 -5.13
CA LEU A 212 -17.01 -0.70 -6.34
C LEU A 212 -17.90 -1.32 -7.42
N ARG A 213 -18.42 -2.52 -7.22
CA ARG A 213 -19.20 -3.25 -8.22
C ARG A 213 -20.36 -2.41 -8.77
N GLY A 214 -20.46 -2.37 -10.09
CA GLY A 214 -21.46 -1.58 -10.83
C GLY A 214 -21.17 -0.08 -10.87
N ARG A 215 -19.96 0.34 -10.43
CA ARG A 215 -19.51 1.74 -10.45
C ARG A 215 -18.14 1.91 -11.10
N GLU A 216 -17.59 0.87 -11.68
CA GLU A 216 -16.28 0.85 -12.32
C GLU A 216 -16.21 1.84 -13.51
N GLU A 217 -17.33 2.02 -14.22
CA GLU A 217 -17.45 2.97 -15.33
C GLU A 217 -17.44 4.44 -14.88
N GLU A 218 -17.59 4.74 -13.56
CA GLU A 218 -17.44 6.09 -13.04
C GLU A 218 -15.96 6.55 -13.02
N ILE A 219 -15.00 5.62 -13.24
CA ILE A 219 -13.57 5.95 -13.29
C ILE A 219 -13.22 6.46 -14.68
N ASP A 220 -12.82 7.72 -14.77
CA ASP A 220 -12.32 8.33 -16.02
C ASP A 220 -10.82 8.02 -16.20
N THR A 221 -10.52 6.89 -16.83
CA THR A 221 -9.14 6.45 -17.08
C THR A 221 -8.40 7.32 -18.11
N SER A 222 -9.10 8.17 -18.86
CA SER A 222 -8.47 9.13 -19.76
C SER A 222 -7.80 10.28 -19.00
N ARG A 223 -8.32 10.59 -17.81
CA ARG A 223 -7.80 11.61 -16.90
C ARG A 223 -6.87 11.05 -15.84
N CYS A 224 -7.22 9.92 -15.27
CA CYS A 224 -6.42 9.20 -14.27
C CYS A 224 -6.21 7.76 -14.73
N PRO A 225 -5.14 7.45 -15.49
CA PRO A 225 -4.82 6.11 -15.93
C PRO A 225 -4.79 5.10 -14.78
N VAL A 226 -5.34 3.90 -15.02
CA VAL A 226 -5.46 2.83 -14.03
C VAL A 226 -4.67 1.61 -14.49
N TYR A 227 -3.74 1.16 -13.64
CA TYR A 227 -2.96 -0.06 -13.83
C TYR A 227 -3.24 -1.01 -12.66
N LEU A 228 -3.57 -2.26 -12.97
CA LEU A 228 -3.88 -3.30 -11.99
C LEU A 228 -2.92 -4.48 -12.17
N LEU A 229 -2.15 -4.79 -11.13
CA LEU A 229 -1.20 -5.90 -11.12
C LEU A 229 -1.55 -6.86 -10.00
N THR A 230 -1.58 -8.16 -10.28
CA THR A 230 -1.89 -9.18 -9.26
C THR A 230 -0.96 -10.36 -9.39
N GLY A 231 -0.44 -10.83 -8.24
CA GLY A 231 0.42 -12.00 -8.18
C GLY A 231 -0.32 -13.28 -8.56
N GLU A 232 0.36 -14.16 -9.31
CA GLU A 232 -0.16 -15.46 -9.73
C GLU A 232 -0.66 -16.33 -8.56
N TYR A 233 0.01 -16.19 -7.41
CA TYR A 233 -0.27 -16.98 -6.20
C TYR A 233 -1.17 -16.28 -5.19
N ASP A 234 -1.68 -15.08 -5.50
CA ASP A 234 -2.58 -14.39 -4.58
C ASP A 234 -3.97 -15.04 -4.58
N TYR A 235 -4.35 -15.62 -3.46
CA TYR A 235 -5.69 -16.16 -3.23
C TYR A 235 -6.60 -15.22 -2.42
N ALA A 236 -6.09 -14.12 -1.89
CA ALA A 236 -6.90 -13.10 -1.22
C ALA A 236 -7.59 -12.19 -2.25
N CYS A 237 -6.82 -11.69 -3.23
CA CYS A 237 -7.31 -11.00 -4.41
C CYS A 237 -6.83 -11.76 -5.65
N THR A 238 -7.62 -12.69 -6.16
CA THR A 238 -7.17 -13.56 -7.25
C THR A 238 -6.96 -12.78 -8.55
N PRO A 239 -6.02 -13.23 -9.43
CA PRO A 239 -5.83 -12.63 -10.75
C PRO A 239 -7.12 -12.50 -11.56
N GLN A 240 -8.04 -13.45 -11.40
CA GLN A 240 -9.34 -13.40 -12.06
C GLN A 240 -10.17 -12.20 -11.60
N ARG A 241 -10.25 -11.91 -10.29
CA ARG A 241 -10.99 -10.75 -9.77
C ARG A 241 -10.43 -9.43 -10.26
N THR A 242 -9.10 -9.33 -10.32
CA THR A 242 -8.43 -8.14 -10.90
C THR A 242 -8.74 -8.00 -12.37
N ALA A 243 -8.70 -9.07 -13.15
CA ALA A 243 -9.03 -9.04 -14.59
C ALA A 243 -10.50 -8.67 -14.83
N GLU A 244 -11.43 -9.17 -14.00
CA GLU A 244 -12.85 -8.79 -14.04
C GLU A 244 -13.03 -7.29 -13.76
N THR A 245 -12.35 -6.76 -12.73
CA THR A 245 -12.34 -5.33 -12.40
C THR A 245 -11.78 -4.49 -13.54
N ALA A 246 -10.64 -4.88 -14.12
CA ALA A 246 -10.05 -4.17 -15.25
C ALA A 246 -10.97 -4.17 -16.47
N LYS A 247 -11.65 -5.28 -16.74
CA LYS A 247 -12.63 -5.37 -17.81
C LYS A 247 -13.85 -4.47 -17.59
N ALA A 248 -14.28 -4.31 -16.34
CA ALA A 248 -15.39 -3.45 -15.96
C ALA A 248 -15.02 -1.95 -15.93
N THR A 249 -13.71 -1.63 -15.86
CA THR A 249 -13.17 -0.26 -15.85
C THR A 249 -12.63 0.10 -17.23
N PRO A 250 -13.36 0.87 -18.07
CA PRO A 250 -12.94 1.16 -19.43
C PRO A 250 -11.58 1.84 -19.50
N GLY A 251 -10.64 1.29 -20.26
CA GLY A 251 -9.28 1.83 -20.41
C GLY A 251 -8.27 1.40 -19.33
N ALA A 252 -8.71 0.69 -18.29
CA ALA A 252 -7.78 0.14 -17.32
C ALA A 252 -6.89 -0.96 -17.95
N LYS A 253 -5.61 -0.98 -17.55
CA LYS A 253 -4.64 -2.00 -17.95
C LYS A 253 -4.42 -2.97 -16.79
N SER A 254 -4.30 -4.26 -17.08
CA SER A 254 -4.02 -5.26 -16.03
C SER A 254 -3.02 -6.31 -16.47
N ALA A 255 -2.29 -6.87 -15.51
CA ALA A 255 -1.41 -8.00 -15.73
C ALA A 255 -1.32 -8.91 -14.49
N THR A 256 -1.11 -10.20 -14.73
CA THR A 256 -0.77 -11.16 -13.69
C THR A 256 0.75 -11.28 -13.58
N MET A 257 1.27 -11.13 -12.38
CA MET A 257 2.70 -11.21 -12.07
C MET A 257 3.07 -12.67 -11.76
N ALA A 258 3.77 -13.31 -12.69
CA ALA A 258 4.17 -14.71 -12.53
C ALA A 258 5.16 -14.91 -11.39
N GLY A 259 4.92 -15.92 -10.55
CA GLY A 259 5.81 -16.28 -9.44
C GLY A 259 5.75 -15.33 -8.24
N ILE A 260 4.71 -14.52 -8.11
CA ILE A 260 4.50 -13.55 -7.03
C ILE A 260 3.18 -13.87 -6.32
N GLY A 261 3.12 -13.61 -5.02
CA GLY A 261 1.91 -13.68 -4.19
C GLY A 261 1.33 -12.31 -3.88
N HIS A 262 0.91 -12.11 -2.64
CA HIS A 262 0.14 -10.93 -2.23
C HIS A 262 0.97 -9.66 -1.92
N PHE A 263 2.30 -9.77 -1.80
CA PHE A 263 3.16 -8.65 -1.38
C PHE A 263 4.30 -8.40 -2.37
N PRO A 264 4.01 -8.08 -3.65
CA PRO A 264 5.01 -8.04 -4.71
C PRO A 264 6.20 -7.14 -4.39
N MET A 265 5.97 -5.98 -3.79
CA MET A 265 6.99 -4.99 -3.44
C MET A 265 7.91 -5.43 -2.29
N ALA A 266 7.48 -6.39 -1.46
CA ALA A 266 8.20 -6.88 -0.29
C ALA A 266 8.71 -8.31 -0.45
N GLU A 267 7.87 -9.24 -0.93
CA GLU A 267 8.22 -10.67 -1.01
C GLU A 267 9.17 -11.01 -2.15
N ASN A 268 9.14 -10.25 -3.25
CA ASN A 268 9.99 -10.49 -4.42
C ASN A 268 10.16 -9.23 -5.28
N TYR A 269 10.79 -8.21 -4.71
CA TYR A 269 10.98 -6.93 -5.39
C TYR A 269 11.68 -7.04 -6.76
N PRO A 270 12.75 -7.84 -6.96
CA PRO A 270 13.36 -7.96 -8.27
C PRO A 270 12.40 -8.45 -9.36
N ARG A 271 11.49 -9.35 -9.03
CA ARG A 271 10.47 -9.84 -9.96
C ARG A 271 9.35 -8.83 -10.17
N PHE A 272 8.88 -8.18 -9.10
CA PHE A 272 7.88 -7.11 -9.16
C PHE A 272 8.35 -5.94 -10.02
N ARG A 273 9.61 -5.57 -9.88
CA ARG A 273 10.25 -4.49 -10.63
C ARG A 273 10.12 -4.65 -12.15
N GLU A 274 10.13 -5.88 -12.66
CA GLU A 274 9.97 -6.16 -14.10
C GLU A 274 8.59 -5.72 -14.63
N TYR A 275 7.56 -5.75 -13.79
CA TYR A 275 6.21 -5.29 -14.11
C TYR A 275 6.01 -3.80 -13.84
N LEU A 276 6.65 -3.27 -12.80
CA LEU A 276 6.48 -1.87 -12.39
C LEU A 276 7.19 -0.90 -13.33
N LEU A 277 8.45 -1.17 -13.70
CA LEU A 277 9.26 -0.23 -14.49
C LEU A 277 8.64 0.18 -15.83
N PRO A 278 8.04 -0.73 -16.64
CA PRO A 278 7.36 -0.32 -17.86
C PRO A 278 6.24 0.69 -17.63
N ILE A 279 5.48 0.54 -16.54
CA ILE A 279 4.39 1.45 -16.17
C ILE A 279 4.97 2.81 -15.76
N LEU A 280 5.98 2.82 -14.90
CA LEU A 280 6.61 4.08 -14.48
C LEU A 280 7.20 4.86 -15.65
N ARG A 281 7.83 4.16 -16.62
CA ARG A 281 8.35 4.78 -17.85
C ARG A 281 7.26 5.33 -18.78
N GLU A 282 6.09 4.71 -18.79
CA GLU A 282 4.93 5.22 -19.54
C GLU A 282 4.34 6.48 -18.89
N LEU A 283 4.49 6.60 -17.56
CA LEU A 283 3.95 7.71 -16.78
C LEU A 283 4.95 8.87 -16.57
N GLU A 284 6.21 8.74 -17.00
CA GLU A 284 7.20 9.84 -17.04
C GLU A 284 6.75 10.92 -18.05
#